data_b5908fda1b309c53195d1a43a5c36c51
#
_entry.id   b5908fda1b309c53195d1a43a5c36c51
#
_cell.length_a   1.000
_cell.length_b   1.000
_cell.length_c   1.000
_cell.angle_alpha   90.00
_cell.angle_beta   90.00
_cell.angle_gamma   90.00
#
_symmetry.space_group_name_H-M   'P 1'
#
loop_
_entity.id
_entity.type
_entity.pdbx_description
1 polymer ?
#
loop_
_entity_poly.entity_id
_entity_poly.type
_entity_poly.pdbx_seq_one_letter_code
_entity_poly.pdbx_strand_id
1 'polypeptide(L)'
;LPVAGVIGFVHSYADGAHTSIPAPGLGALAAGMGGKDSKLVRDLARLGVTPDDIAVVSKHDTSTNANDPNESELHNTLAHAIGRADGNPLFVISQKTLTGHAKGGACIFQVNGLTQLFKSGVIPANAALDCVDPKLQRDDHMVWVRKPLRIGGGEDEFGRETAGRPVKAGLATSLGFGHVSGFVALVHPGAFEAAVAKADGEAALEAWRERANARLAAGQRHLEEGMMGRAALY
;
A
#
# COMPACT_ATOMS: atom_id res chain seq x y z
N LEU A 1 -19.09 -0.08 -7.16
CA LEU A 1 -17.88 0.66 -6.78
C LEU A 1 -16.78 0.37 -7.79
N PRO A 2 -16.11 1.36 -8.36
CA PRO A 2 -14.99 1.13 -9.25
C PRO A 2 -13.87 0.38 -8.52
N VAL A 3 -12.98 -0.26 -9.27
CA VAL A 3 -11.78 -0.88 -8.70
C VAL A 3 -10.96 0.21 -8.02
N ALA A 4 -10.77 0.12 -6.70
CA ALA A 4 -10.09 1.15 -5.92
C ALA A 4 -8.58 0.91 -5.79
N GLY A 5 -8.14 -0.31 -6.07
CA GLY A 5 -6.73 -0.72 -6.05
C GLY A 5 -6.58 -2.16 -6.50
N VAL A 6 -5.41 -2.52 -6.96
CA VAL A 6 -5.06 -3.87 -7.40
C VAL A 6 -3.95 -4.41 -6.51
N ILE A 7 -4.09 -5.62 -6.00
CA ILE A 7 -3.02 -6.27 -5.24
C ILE A 7 -1.96 -6.74 -6.26
N GLY A 8 -0.87 -6.01 -6.33
CA GLY A 8 0.26 -6.31 -7.22
C GLY A 8 1.22 -7.34 -6.62
N PHE A 9 1.29 -7.40 -5.30
CA PHE A 9 2.10 -8.37 -4.57
C PHE A 9 1.51 -8.61 -3.19
N VAL A 10 1.50 -9.85 -2.73
CA VAL A 10 1.16 -10.21 -1.36
C VAL A 10 1.96 -11.44 -0.94
N HIS A 11 2.52 -11.38 0.25
CA HIS A 11 3.22 -12.51 0.84
C HIS A 11 3.25 -12.41 2.37
N SER A 12 3.36 -13.55 3.03
CA SER A 12 3.66 -13.63 4.46
C SER A 12 5.04 -14.24 4.66
N TYR A 13 5.72 -13.75 5.66
CA TYR A 13 7.08 -14.15 6.00
C TYR A 13 7.17 -14.46 7.48
N ALA A 14 8.13 -15.31 7.86
CA ALA A 14 8.53 -15.55 9.23
C ALA A 14 9.95 -15.05 9.45
N ASP A 15 10.21 -14.44 10.60
CA ASP A 15 11.53 -13.91 10.92
C ASP A 15 12.50 -14.96 11.51
N GLY A 16 11.98 -16.15 11.83
CA GLY A 16 12.78 -17.25 12.36
C GLY A 16 13.34 -17.06 13.79
N ALA A 17 12.90 -16.01 14.49
CA ALA A 17 13.37 -15.73 15.84
C ALA A 17 12.52 -16.45 16.92
N HIS A 18 13.06 -16.55 18.15
CA HIS A 18 12.48 -17.39 19.20
C HIS A 18 11.65 -16.63 20.26
N THR A 19 11.39 -15.34 20.09
CA THR A 19 10.66 -14.54 21.07
C THR A 19 9.25 -14.24 20.62
N SER A 20 8.31 -14.05 21.54
CA SER A 20 6.91 -13.70 21.25
C SER A 20 6.68 -12.20 21.01
N ILE A 21 7.70 -11.39 21.19
CA ILE A 21 7.65 -9.93 20.93
C ILE A 21 7.59 -9.72 19.41
N PRO A 22 6.95 -8.63 18.94
CA PRO A 22 6.95 -8.33 17.51
C PRO A 22 8.37 -8.38 16.96
N ALA A 23 8.53 -9.19 15.96
CA ALA A 23 9.81 -9.36 15.31
C ALA A 23 10.21 -8.09 14.56
N PRO A 24 11.50 -7.91 14.30
CA PRO A 24 11.98 -6.79 13.50
C PRO A 24 11.45 -6.75 12.05
N GLY A 25 10.66 -7.74 11.64
CA GLY A 25 10.15 -7.83 10.27
C GLY A 25 11.21 -8.26 9.27
N LEU A 26 12.32 -8.83 9.73
CA LEU A 26 13.45 -9.25 8.87
C LEU A 26 13.03 -10.24 7.79
N GLY A 27 12.04 -11.10 8.09
CA GLY A 27 11.47 -11.99 7.10
C GLY A 27 10.90 -11.25 5.88
N ALA A 28 10.35 -10.07 6.08
CA ALA A 28 9.80 -9.27 4.98
C ALA A 28 10.89 -8.72 4.02
N LEU A 29 12.16 -8.66 4.45
CA LEU A 29 13.29 -8.35 3.57
C LEU A 29 13.43 -9.38 2.44
N ALA A 30 12.92 -10.60 2.64
CA ALA A 30 12.89 -11.61 1.59
C ALA A 30 12.10 -11.17 0.35
N ALA A 31 11.18 -10.21 0.46
CA ALA A 31 10.50 -9.62 -0.69
C ALA A 31 11.47 -8.97 -1.68
N GLY A 32 12.55 -8.39 -1.17
CA GLY A 32 13.63 -7.76 -1.95
C GLY A 32 14.81 -8.66 -2.26
N MET A 33 14.82 -9.93 -1.84
CA MET A 33 15.90 -10.85 -2.14
C MET A 33 16.03 -11.05 -3.65
N GLY A 34 17.26 -10.91 -4.16
CA GLY A 34 17.54 -10.87 -5.60
C GLY A 34 17.56 -9.45 -6.16
N GLY A 35 17.34 -8.43 -5.33
CA GLY A 35 17.43 -7.03 -5.73
C GLY A 35 16.44 -6.67 -6.82
N LYS A 36 16.93 -6.19 -7.96
CA LYS A 36 16.11 -5.83 -9.13
C LYS A 36 15.39 -7.04 -9.75
N ASP A 37 15.87 -8.25 -9.49
CA ASP A 37 15.27 -9.51 -9.93
C ASP A 37 14.43 -10.18 -8.85
N SER A 38 14.17 -9.49 -7.74
CA SER A 38 13.31 -10.00 -6.66
C SER A 38 11.89 -10.28 -7.14
N LYS A 39 11.20 -11.16 -6.43
CA LYS A 39 9.79 -11.46 -6.74
C LYS A 39 8.92 -10.21 -6.69
N LEU A 40 9.13 -9.35 -5.70
CA LEU A 40 8.41 -8.08 -5.57
C LEU A 40 8.58 -7.22 -6.83
N VAL A 41 9.83 -6.99 -7.26
CA VAL A 41 10.10 -6.14 -8.43
C VAL A 41 9.53 -6.76 -9.71
N ARG A 42 9.71 -8.06 -9.92
CA ARG A 42 9.16 -8.73 -11.11
C ARG A 42 7.62 -8.70 -11.17
N ASP A 43 6.95 -8.92 -10.05
CA ASP A 43 5.49 -8.92 -10.01
C ASP A 43 4.95 -7.51 -10.27
N LEU A 44 5.57 -6.48 -9.69
CA LEU A 44 5.21 -5.09 -9.94
C LEU A 44 5.53 -4.63 -11.38
N ALA A 45 6.65 -5.08 -11.93
CA ALA A 45 7.04 -4.75 -13.31
C ALA A 45 6.03 -5.25 -14.36
N ARG A 46 5.36 -6.39 -14.10
CA ARG A 46 4.26 -6.89 -14.94
C ARG A 46 3.07 -5.92 -14.98
N LEU A 47 2.93 -5.11 -13.95
CA LEU A 47 1.89 -4.09 -13.81
C LEU A 47 2.39 -2.69 -14.19
N GLY A 48 3.56 -2.60 -14.84
CA GLY A 48 4.16 -1.34 -15.28
C GLY A 48 4.66 -0.44 -14.13
N VAL A 49 4.94 -1.04 -12.97
CA VAL A 49 5.40 -0.35 -11.76
C VAL A 49 6.87 -0.68 -11.50
N THR A 50 7.69 0.34 -11.37
CA THR A 50 9.10 0.25 -10.99
C THR A 50 9.28 0.50 -9.49
N PRO A 51 10.45 0.19 -8.89
CA PRO A 51 10.74 0.58 -7.52
C PRO A 51 10.56 2.07 -7.24
N ASP A 52 10.83 2.92 -8.22
CA ASP A 52 10.69 4.38 -8.12
C ASP A 52 9.24 4.87 -8.15
N ASP A 53 8.33 4.06 -8.65
CA ASP A 53 6.90 4.35 -8.65
C ASP A 53 6.21 4.03 -7.31
N ILE A 54 6.90 3.37 -6.38
CA ILE A 54 6.39 3.09 -5.03
C ILE A 54 6.52 4.36 -4.20
N ALA A 55 5.46 5.13 -4.09
CA ALA A 55 5.51 6.45 -3.45
C ALA A 55 5.35 6.39 -1.92
N VAL A 56 4.62 5.41 -1.41
CA VAL A 56 4.15 5.40 -0.01
C VAL A 56 4.36 4.04 0.62
N VAL A 57 4.71 4.04 1.89
CA VAL A 57 4.61 2.87 2.77
C VAL A 57 3.67 3.17 3.94
N SER A 58 2.65 2.34 4.09
CA SER A 58 1.82 2.29 5.30
C SER A 58 2.43 1.27 6.23
N LYS A 59 3.14 1.75 7.25
CA LYS A 59 3.83 0.92 8.22
C LYS A 59 2.84 0.22 9.16
N HIS A 60 3.26 -0.90 9.73
CA HIS A 60 2.56 -1.51 10.85
C HIS A 60 2.49 -0.55 12.04
N ASP A 61 3.60 0.05 12.39
CA ASP A 61 3.76 1.20 13.27
C ASP A 61 2.92 1.14 14.55
N THR A 62 3.51 0.60 15.60
CA THR A 62 2.83 0.41 16.89
C THR A 62 3.20 1.48 17.91
N SER A 63 4.00 2.47 17.53
CA SER A 63 4.50 3.52 18.41
C SER A 63 5.28 2.96 19.61
N THR A 64 6.11 1.94 19.37
CA THR A 64 6.91 1.29 20.40
C THR A 64 8.40 1.30 20.06
N ASN A 65 9.24 1.44 21.08
CA ASN A 65 10.69 1.37 20.93
C ASN A 65 11.19 0.04 20.34
N ALA A 66 10.39 -1.02 20.43
CA ALA A 66 10.74 -2.33 19.93
C ALA A 66 10.44 -2.47 18.43
N ASN A 67 9.37 -1.83 17.94
CA ASN A 67 8.92 -1.99 16.56
C ASN A 67 9.42 -0.90 15.61
N ASP A 68 9.29 0.36 16.01
CA ASP A 68 9.43 1.46 15.08
C ASP A 68 10.82 1.60 14.44
N PRO A 69 11.95 1.44 15.19
CA PRO A 69 13.27 1.46 14.59
C PRO A 69 13.50 0.30 13.63
N ASN A 70 13.04 -0.89 13.99
CA ASN A 70 13.22 -2.10 13.18
C ASN A 70 12.43 -2.01 11.87
N GLU A 71 11.20 -1.51 11.95
CA GLU A 71 10.36 -1.38 10.77
C GLU A 71 10.85 -0.26 9.84
N SER A 72 11.40 0.82 10.38
CA SER A 72 12.03 1.87 9.59
C SER A 72 13.26 1.34 8.86
N GLU A 73 14.13 0.62 9.57
CA GLU A 73 15.30 -0.05 8.97
C GLU A 73 14.89 -1.06 7.90
N LEU A 74 13.85 -1.85 8.14
CA LEU A 74 13.28 -2.78 7.15
C LEU A 74 12.97 -2.07 5.84
N HIS A 75 12.20 -0.97 5.89
CA HIS A 75 11.77 -0.27 4.69
C HIS A 75 12.91 0.45 3.98
N ASN A 76 13.85 1.01 4.73
CA ASN A 76 15.04 1.62 4.14
C ASN A 76 15.91 0.58 3.43
N THR A 77 16.22 -0.51 4.11
CA THR A 77 17.00 -1.63 3.54
C THR A 77 16.32 -2.21 2.30
N LEU A 78 15.00 -2.38 2.36
CA LEU A 78 14.24 -2.88 1.21
C LEU A 78 14.31 -1.90 0.02
N ALA A 79 14.17 -0.59 0.26
CA ALA A 79 14.25 0.43 -0.79
C ALA A 79 15.58 0.38 -1.53
N HIS A 80 16.69 0.27 -0.79
CA HIS A 80 18.03 0.07 -1.38
C HIS A 80 18.14 -1.25 -2.14
N ALA A 81 17.71 -2.36 -1.52
CA ALA A 81 17.81 -3.69 -2.11
C ALA A 81 17.10 -3.79 -3.46
N ILE A 82 15.91 -3.23 -3.59
CA ILE A 82 15.16 -3.25 -4.85
C ILE A 82 15.65 -2.24 -5.89
N GLY A 83 16.63 -1.42 -5.54
CA GLY A 83 17.26 -0.46 -6.46
C GLY A 83 16.45 0.80 -6.69
N ARG A 84 15.79 1.31 -5.63
CA ARG A 84 15.16 2.64 -5.65
C ARG A 84 16.23 3.71 -5.83
N ALA A 85 15.96 4.71 -6.67
CA ALA A 85 16.90 5.79 -6.94
C ALA A 85 17.14 6.66 -5.70
N ASP A 86 18.40 7.05 -5.49
CA ASP A 86 18.79 7.95 -4.42
C ASP A 86 18.03 9.28 -4.54
N GLY A 87 17.60 9.82 -3.40
CA GLY A 87 16.82 11.06 -3.33
C GLY A 87 15.35 10.95 -3.74
N ASN A 88 14.88 9.77 -4.16
CA ASN A 88 13.47 9.55 -4.41
C ASN A 88 12.75 9.22 -3.09
N PRO A 89 11.83 10.09 -2.60
CA PRO A 89 11.24 9.92 -1.28
C PRO A 89 10.28 8.71 -1.23
N LEU A 90 10.31 7.99 -0.11
CA LEU A 90 9.31 7.02 0.28
C LEU A 90 8.51 7.60 1.45
N PHE A 91 7.30 8.05 1.16
CA PHE A 91 6.47 8.69 2.18
C PHE A 91 5.91 7.68 3.16
N VAL A 92 6.07 7.97 4.44
CA VAL A 92 5.64 7.09 5.53
C VAL A 92 4.31 7.57 6.10
N ILE A 93 3.35 6.67 6.16
CA ILE A 93 2.07 6.89 6.83
C ILE A 93 1.80 5.79 7.86
N SER A 94 1.15 6.16 8.95
CA SER A 94 0.62 5.23 9.96
C SER A 94 -0.88 5.39 10.06
N GLN A 95 -1.64 4.40 9.64
CA GLN A 95 -3.10 4.44 9.77
C GLN A 95 -3.55 4.39 11.24
N LYS A 96 -2.73 3.80 12.12
CA LYS A 96 -3.05 3.69 13.54
C LYS A 96 -3.13 5.03 14.26
N THR A 97 -2.53 6.10 13.72
CA THR A 97 -2.69 7.45 14.25
C THR A 97 -4.15 7.93 14.22
N LEU A 98 -4.95 7.40 13.30
CA LEU A 98 -6.36 7.72 13.12
C LEU A 98 -7.29 6.63 13.65
N THR A 99 -6.95 5.36 13.46
CA THR A 99 -7.86 4.24 13.69
C THR A 99 -7.60 3.50 15.00
N GLY A 100 -6.47 3.76 15.65
CA GLY A 100 -5.96 2.88 16.69
C GLY A 100 -5.52 1.52 16.12
N HIS A 101 -5.11 0.61 17.00
CA HIS A 101 -4.62 -0.72 16.61
C HIS A 101 -5.78 -1.74 16.60
N ALA A 102 -6.34 -2.00 15.45
CA ALA A 102 -7.43 -2.95 15.24
C ALA A 102 -6.99 -4.43 15.22
N LYS A 103 -5.85 -4.76 15.82
CA LYS A 103 -5.32 -6.14 15.89
C LYS A 103 -5.25 -6.78 14.50
N GLY A 104 -5.87 -7.96 14.30
CA GLY A 104 -5.90 -8.63 13.01
C GLY A 104 -6.54 -7.84 11.86
N GLY A 105 -7.40 -6.86 12.16
CA GLY A 105 -8.01 -5.96 11.17
C GLY A 105 -7.13 -4.77 10.74
N ALA A 106 -5.97 -4.56 11.38
CA ALA A 106 -5.17 -3.36 11.15
C ALA A 106 -4.73 -3.18 9.67
N CYS A 107 -4.37 -4.27 9.00
CA CYS A 107 -3.96 -4.22 7.60
C CYS A 107 -5.09 -3.76 6.66
N ILE A 108 -6.35 -4.04 6.97
CA ILE A 108 -7.49 -3.58 6.17
C ILE A 108 -7.59 -2.05 6.19
N PHE A 109 -7.33 -1.41 7.33
CA PHE A 109 -7.27 0.05 7.41
C PHE A 109 -6.10 0.62 6.59
N GLN A 110 -4.95 -0.06 6.56
CA GLN A 110 -3.82 0.33 5.72
C GLN A 110 -4.18 0.25 4.23
N VAL A 111 -4.79 -0.86 3.80
CA VAL A 111 -5.28 -1.05 2.42
C VAL A 111 -6.29 0.04 2.07
N ASN A 112 -7.27 0.30 2.95
CA ASN A 112 -8.26 1.35 2.72
C ASN A 112 -7.60 2.73 2.61
N GLY A 113 -6.64 3.06 3.48
CA GLY A 113 -5.88 4.31 3.40
C GLY A 113 -5.14 4.47 2.07
N LEU A 114 -4.49 3.42 1.58
CA LEU A 114 -3.81 3.44 0.28
C LEU A 114 -4.79 3.62 -0.88
N THR A 115 -5.98 2.99 -0.83
CA THR A 115 -6.99 3.18 -1.89
C THR A 115 -7.55 4.60 -1.91
N GLN A 116 -7.74 5.23 -0.74
CA GLN A 116 -8.13 6.63 -0.66
C GLN A 116 -7.04 7.56 -1.21
N LEU A 117 -5.79 7.25 -0.94
CA LEU A 117 -4.64 7.99 -1.47
C LEU A 117 -4.59 7.89 -2.99
N PHE A 118 -4.82 6.71 -3.57
CA PHE A 118 -4.89 6.54 -5.03
C PHE A 118 -5.99 7.40 -5.65
N LYS A 119 -7.16 7.45 -5.01
CA LYS A 119 -8.28 8.26 -5.47
C LYS A 119 -7.99 9.76 -5.41
N SER A 120 -7.45 10.25 -4.31
CA SER A 120 -7.27 11.67 -4.03
C SER A 120 -5.94 12.25 -4.52
N GLY A 121 -4.89 11.43 -4.68
CA GLY A 121 -3.51 11.89 -4.91
C GLY A 121 -2.89 12.59 -3.70
N VAL A 122 -3.51 12.50 -2.53
CA VAL A 122 -3.06 13.15 -1.29
C VAL A 122 -2.55 12.13 -0.29
N ILE A 123 -1.32 12.31 0.17
CA ILE A 123 -0.78 11.58 1.31
C ILE A 123 -1.32 12.23 2.59
N PRO A 124 -2.02 11.49 3.47
CA PRO A 124 -2.51 12.06 4.72
C PRO A 124 -1.36 12.36 5.67
N ALA A 125 -1.57 13.29 6.58
CA ALA A 125 -0.67 13.49 7.70
C ALA A 125 -0.72 12.31 8.67
N ASN A 126 0.40 12.05 9.35
CA ASN A 126 0.43 11.25 10.56
C ASN A 126 -0.11 12.11 11.71
N ALA A 127 -1.40 12.00 12.01
CA ALA A 127 -2.17 12.98 12.78
C ALA A 127 -1.62 13.29 14.17
N ALA A 128 -0.95 12.33 14.82
CA ALA A 128 -0.36 12.49 16.15
C ALA A 128 1.16 12.72 16.13
N LEU A 129 1.74 13.00 14.97
CA LEU A 129 3.18 13.14 14.82
C LEU A 129 3.62 14.59 14.99
N ASP A 130 4.12 14.92 16.18
CA ASP A 130 4.70 16.25 16.46
C ASP A 130 6.14 16.34 15.96
N CYS A 131 6.96 15.35 16.27
CA CYS A 131 8.33 15.22 15.77
C CYS A 131 8.71 13.76 15.55
N VAL A 132 9.58 13.52 14.59
CA VAL A 132 10.15 12.19 14.34
C VAL A 132 11.29 11.95 15.32
N ASP A 133 11.30 10.81 16.01
CA ASP A 133 12.43 10.41 16.85
C ASP A 133 13.72 10.40 16.00
N PRO A 134 14.79 11.07 16.44
CA PRO A 134 16.07 11.07 15.72
C PRO A 134 16.61 9.69 15.37
N LYS A 135 16.26 8.66 16.14
CA LYS A 135 16.62 7.27 15.84
C LYS A 135 15.98 6.73 14.57
N LEU A 136 14.84 7.30 14.15
CA LEU A 136 14.12 6.93 12.94
C LEU A 136 14.53 7.76 11.73
N GLN A 137 15.34 8.81 11.92
CA GLN A 137 15.74 9.75 10.86
C GLN A 137 17.04 9.34 10.13
N ARG A 138 17.43 8.08 10.22
CA ARG A 138 18.68 7.56 9.63
C ARG A 138 18.55 7.13 8.17
N ASP A 139 17.35 7.27 7.65
CA ASP A 139 16.95 6.61 6.42
C ASP A 139 17.04 7.58 5.25
N ASP A 140 17.68 7.15 4.17
CA ASP A 140 17.95 7.97 2.98
C ASP A 140 16.68 8.25 2.16
N HIS A 141 15.66 7.40 2.30
CA HIS A 141 14.43 7.49 1.52
C HIS A 141 13.20 7.91 2.33
N MET A 142 13.18 7.67 3.65
CA MET A 142 11.98 7.76 4.46
C MET A 142 11.59 9.21 4.77
N VAL A 143 10.36 9.58 4.44
CA VAL A 143 9.80 10.91 4.72
C VAL A 143 8.51 10.78 5.52
N TRP A 144 8.51 11.20 6.78
CA TRP A 144 7.32 11.20 7.63
C TRP A 144 6.46 12.44 7.38
N VAL A 145 5.26 12.20 6.88
CA VAL A 145 4.35 13.26 6.48
C VAL A 145 3.65 13.86 7.71
N ARG A 146 3.87 15.14 7.98
CA ARG A 146 3.30 15.88 9.13
C ARG A 146 2.11 16.76 8.75
N LYS A 147 1.94 17.06 7.47
CA LYS A 147 0.79 17.78 6.91
C LYS A 147 0.36 17.07 5.65
N PRO A 148 -0.93 17.10 5.30
CA PRO A 148 -1.37 16.51 4.04
C PRO A 148 -0.54 17.03 2.85
N LEU A 149 -0.07 16.11 2.02
CA LEU A 149 0.80 16.43 0.89
C LEU A 149 0.19 15.88 -0.41
N ARG A 150 -0.14 16.77 -1.32
CA ARG A 150 -0.56 16.36 -2.67
C ARG A 150 0.67 16.03 -3.51
N ILE A 151 0.76 14.80 -3.97
CA ILE A 151 1.87 14.30 -4.82
C ILE A 151 1.40 13.84 -6.19
N GLY A 152 0.10 13.66 -6.37
CA GLY A 152 -0.47 13.15 -7.61
C GLY A 152 -1.75 13.84 -8.03
N GLY A 153 -2.19 13.58 -9.24
CA GLY A 153 -3.53 13.87 -9.69
C GLY A 153 -4.54 12.93 -9.01
N GLY A 154 -5.78 13.31 -9.00
CA GLY A 154 -6.88 12.57 -8.42
C GLY A 154 -8.09 13.47 -8.19
N GLU A 155 -9.03 13.02 -7.38
CA GLU A 155 -10.20 13.83 -7.01
C GLU A 155 -9.94 14.61 -5.72
N ASP A 156 -10.44 15.84 -5.65
CA ASP A 156 -10.49 16.59 -4.39
C ASP A 156 -11.69 16.14 -3.52
N GLU A 157 -11.87 16.78 -2.39
CA GLU A 157 -12.96 16.49 -1.45
C GLU A 157 -14.37 16.76 -2.00
N PHE A 158 -14.46 17.50 -3.11
CA PHE A 158 -15.70 17.77 -3.85
C PHE A 158 -15.87 16.89 -5.10
N GLY A 159 -14.98 15.91 -5.32
CA GLY A 159 -15.01 15.04 -6.49
C GLY A 159 -14.51 15.67 -7.79
N ARG A 160 -13.80 16.81 -7.71
CA ARG A 160 -13.23 17.48 -8.88
C ARG A 160 -11.86 16.91 -9.21
N GLU A 161 -11.59 16.66 -10.48
CA GLU A 161 -10.27 16.22 -10.93
C GLU A 161 -9.21 17.29 -10.65
N THR A 162 -8.08 16.84 -10.12
CA THR A 162 -6.91 17.67 -9.84
C THR A 162 -5.75 17.29 -10.76
N ALA A 163 -4.97 18.30 -11.17
CA ALA A 163 -3.80 18.08 -12.02
C ALA A 163 -2.73 17.24 -11.32
N GLY A 164 -1.99 16.46 -12.09
CA GLY A 164 -0.86 15.65 -11.64
C GLY A 164 -0.89 14.24 -12.23
N ARG A 165 0.13 13.45 -11.88
CA ARG A 165 0.17 12.03 -12.24
C ARG A 165 -0.39 11.21 -11.07
N PRO A 166 -1.20 10.17 -11.31
CA PRO A 166 -1.67 9.31 -10.23
C PRO A 166 -0.49 8.63 -9.53
N VAL A 167 -0.61 8.45 -8.22
CA VAL A 167 0.32 7.63 -7.44
C VAL A 167 0.18 6.18 -7.89
N LYS A 168 1.24 5.59 -8.42
CA LYS A 168 1.13 4.26 -9.05
C LYS A 168 1.09 3.11 -8.06
N ALA A 169 1.85 3.19 -6.97
CA ALA A 169 1.91 2.09 -5.99
C ALA A 169 2.20 2.56 -4.57
N GLY A 170 1.76 1.74 -3.63
CA GLY A 170 2.05 1.86 -2.21
C GLY A 170 2.23 0.50 -1.56
N LEU A 171 2.99 0.46 -0.48
CA LEU A 171 3.26 -0.74 0.31
C LEU A 171 2.49 -0.69 1.63
N ALA A 172 2.13 -1.85 2.15
CA ALA A 172 1.67 -2.02 3.52
C ALA A 172 2.39 -3.19 4.17
N THR A 173 2.83 -2.99 5.42
CA THR A 173 3.37 -4.05 6.27
C THR A 173 2.47 -4.30 7.47
N SER A 174 2.38 -5.54 7.86
CA SER A 174 1.70 -5.96 9.09
C SER A 174 2.59 -6.94 9.83
N LEU A 175 2.99 -6.57 11.04
CA LEU A 175 3.87 -7.37 11.87
C LEU A 175 3.06 -7.95 13.03
N GLY A 176 3.16 -9.24 13.25
CA GLY A 176 2.42 -9.95 14.28
C GLY A 176 3.31 -10.61 15.34
N PHE A 177 2.74 -10.88 16.51
CA PHE A 177 3.37 -11.75 17.48
C PHE A 177 3.60 -13.13 16.86
N GLY A 178 4.67 -13.79 17.29
CA GLY A 178 5.06 -15.09 16.72
C GLY A 178 5.87 -14.95 15.42
N HIS A 179 6.38 -13.77 15.14
CA HIS A 179 7.34 -13.50 14.06
C HIS A 179 6.78 -13.72 12.66
N VAL A 180 5.50 -13.44 12.46
CA VAL A 180 4.87 -13.46 11.15
C VAL A 180 4.68 -12.04 10.65
N SER A 181 5.18 -11.78 9.46
CA SER A 181 5.04 -10.50 8.75
C SER A 181 4.17 -10.67 7.53
N GLY A 182 3.18 -9.81 7.36
CA GLY A 182 2.43 -9.64 6.11
C GLY A 182 3.01 -8.46 5.32
N PHE A 183 3.17 -8.64 4.03
CA PHE A 183 3.63 -7.61 3.10
C PHE A 183 2.72 -7.55 1.89
N VAL A 184 2.22 -6.35 1.60
CA VAL A 184 1.28 -6.11 0.49
C VAL A 184 1.79 -4.93 -0.33
N ALA A 185 1.82 -5.07 -1.65
CA ALA A 185 1.93 -3.95 -2.56
C ALA A 185 0.61 -3.75 -3.30
N LEU A 186 0.07 -2.55 -3.19
CA LEU A 186 -1.10 -2.11 -3.92
C LEU A 186 -0.69 -1.25 -5.10
N VAL A 187 -1.38 -1.44 -6.22
CA VAL A 187 -1.16 -0.72 -7.48
C VAL A 187 -2.41 0.07 -7.84
N HIS A 188 -2.20 1.28 -8.31
CA HIS A 188 -3.27 2.15 -8.80
C HIS A 188 -4.00 1.50 -9.97
N PRO A 189 -5.35 1.54 -10.02
CA PRO A 189 -6.12 0.92 -11.09
C PRO A 189 -5.67 1.35 -12.50
N GLY A 190 -5.39 2.63 -12.70
CA GLY A 190 -4.92 3.13 -13.99
C GLY A 190 -3.56 2.58 -14.43
N ALA A 191 -2.66 2.26 -13.50
CA ALA A 191 -1.39 1.60 -13.83
C ALA A 191 -1.63 0.13 -14.27
N PHE A 192 -2.54 -0.56 -13.59
CA PHE A 192 -2.98 -1.90 -13.98
C PHE A 192 -3.62 -1.91 -15.38
N GLU A 193 -4.56 -0.99 -15.63
CA GLU A 193 -5.24 -0.89 -16.93
C GLU A 193 -4.24 -0.59 -18.06
N ALA A 194 -3.30 0.33 -17.84
CA ALA A 194 -2.24 0.60 -18.81
C ALA A 194 -1.34 -0.62 -19.08
N ALA A 195 -1.08 -1.44 -18.05
CA ALA A 195 -0.32 -2.68 -18.21
C ALA A 195 -1.10 -3.71 -19.03
N VAL A 196 -2.40 -3.86 -18.80
CA VAL A 196 -3.26 -4.76 -19.58
C VAL A 196 -3.33 -4.31 -21.04
N ALA A 197 -3.57 -3.02 -21.29
CA ALA A 197 -3.59 -2.47 -22.64
C ALA A 197 -2.27 -2.73 -23.39
N LYS A 198 -1.15 -2.57 -22.71
CA LYS A 198 0.18 -2.81 -23.27
C LYS A 198 0.46 -4.30 -23.54
N ALA A 199 0.03 -5.20 -22.67
CA ALA A 199 0.33 -6.63 -22.75
C ALA A 199 -0.64 -7.36 -23.69
N ASP A 200 -1.93 -7.06 -23.59
CA ASP A 200 -3.02 -7.83 -24.20
C ASP A 200 -3.84 -7.02 -25.22
N GLY A 201 -3.58 -5.71 -25.32
CA GLY A 201 -4.25 -4.79 -26.24
C GLY A 201 -5.51 -4.13 -25.68
N GLU A 202 -5.94 -3.04 -26.32
CA GLU A 202 -7.10 -2.24 -25.91
C GLU A 202 -8.41 -3.04 -25.92
N ALA A 203 -8.59 -3.98 -26.83
CA ALA A 203 -9.78 -4.82 -26.89
C ALA A 203 -9.90 -5.73 -25.64
N ALA A 204 -8.78 -6.27 -25.16
CA ALA A 204 -8.76 -7.06 -23.93
C ALA A 204 -9.05 -6.20 -22.69
N LEU A 205 -8.52 -4.98 -22.64
CA LEU A 205 -8.83 -4.02 -21.58
C LEU A 205 -10.32 -3.67 -21.57
N GLU A 206 -10.92 -3.38 -22.71
CA GLU A 206 -12.35 -3.05 -22.77
C GLU A 206 -13.22 -4.21 -22.35
N ALA A 207 -12.93 -5.42 -22.82
CA ALA A 207 -13.63 -6.63 -22.40
C ALA A 207 -13.48 -6.89 -20.87
N TRP A 208 -12.33 -6.53 -20.28
CA TRP A 208 -12.14 -6.58 -18.84
C TRP A 208 -13.02 -5.53 -18.13
N ARG A 209 -13.06 -4.29 -18.62
CA ARG A 209 -13.89 -3.21 -18.07
C ARG A 209 -15.37 -3.56 -18.09
N GLU A 210 -15.87 -4.11 -19.19
CA GLU A 210 -17.25 -4.57 -19.29
C GLU A 210 -17.58 -5.61 -18.22
N ARG A 211 -16.74 -6.63 -18.04
CA ARG A 211 -16.93 -7.66 -17.00
C ARG A 211 -16.83 -7.09 -15.60
N ALA A 212 -15.90 -6.17 -15.35
CA ALA A 212 -15.73 -5.51 -14.06
C ALA A 212 -16.97 -4.68 -13.71
N ASN A 213 -17.48 -3.90 -14.67
CA ASN A 213 -18.68 -3.08 -14.49
C ASN A 213 -19.94 -3.94 -14.28
N ALA A 214 -20.08 -5.04 -15.01
CA ALA A 214 -21.20 -5.96 -14.82
C ALA A 214 -21.21 -6.59 -13.41
N ARG A 215 -20.05 -7.04 -12.92
CA ARG A 215 -19.90 -7.55 -11.55
C ARG A 215 -20.18 -6.49 -10.49
N LEU A 216 -19.73 -5.28 -10.75
CA LEU A 216 -19.96 -4.14 -9.90
C LEU A 216 -21.46 -3.84 -9.76
N ALA A 217 -22.17 -3.74 -10.87
CA ALA A 217 -23.61 -3.52 -10.90
C ALA A 217 -24.37 -4.66 -10.19
N ALA A 218 -23.92 -5.91 -10.37
CA ALA A 218 -24.51 -7.05 -9.67
C ALA A 218 -24.27 -6.98 -8.16
N GLY A 219 -23.06 -6.65 -7.73
CA GLY A 219 -22.73 -6.50 -6.31
C GLY A 219 -23.48 -5.33 -5.66
N GLN A 220 -23.65 -4.22 -6.36
CA GLN A 220 -24.44 -3.09 -5.89
C GLN A 220 -25.90 -3.47 -5.66
N ARG A 221 -26.52 -4.13 -6.65
CA ARG A 221 -27.89 -4.63 -6.50
C ARG A 221 -28.05 -5.60 -5.34
N HIS A 222 -27.10 -6.53 -5.19
CA HIS A 222 -27.13 -7.48 -4.07
C HIS A 222 -27.04 -6.76 -2.70
N LEU A 223 -26.18 -5.77 -2.58
CA LEU A 223 -26.08 -4.95 -1.38
C LEU A 223 -27.37 -4.19 -1.08
N GLU A 224 -27.96 -3.55 -2.09
CA GLU A 224 -29.24 -2.84 -1.98
C GLU A 224 -30.37 -3.78 -1.55
N GLU A 225 -30.49 -4.97 -2.16
CA GLU A 225 -31.47 -5.97 -1.76
C GLU A 225 -31.26 -6.47 -0.33
N GLY A 226 -30.00 -6.67 0.09
CA GLY A 226 -29.67 -7.02 1.46
C GLY A 226 -30.02 -5.91 2.47
N MET A 227 -29.69 -4.66 2.15
CA MET A 227 -30.04 -3.50 2.98
C MET A 227 -31.56 -3.29 3.09
N MET A 228 -32.32 -3.66 2.06
CA MET A 228 -33.79 -3.63 2.06
C MET A 228 -34.42 -4.88 2.70
N GLY A 229 -33.62 -5.81 3.22
CA GLY A 229 -34.09 -7.05 3.81
C GLY A 229 -34.70 -8.06 2.82
N ARG A 230 -34.42 -7.91 1.51
CA ARG A 230 -34.96 -8.78 0.44
C ARG A 230 -34.03 -9.93 0.06
N ALA A 231 -32.77 -9.85 0.42
CA ALA A 231 -31.78 -10.89 0.21
C ALA A 231 -30.87 -11.04 1.42
N ALA A 232 -30.34 -12.25 1.63
CA ALA A 232 -29.29 -12.46 2.63
C ALA A 232 -27.98 -11.85 2.11
N LEU A 233 -27.22 -11.22 3.00
CA LEU A 233 -25.89 -10.67 2.68
C LEU A 233 -24.79 -11.73 2.73
N TYR A 234 -25.11 -12.92 3.27
CA TYR A 234 -24.17 -14.05 3.45
C TYR A 234 -24.76 -15.34 2.88
#